data_efc480df9046d4e01dfa165a76bfe66f
#
_entry.id   efc480df9046d4e01dfa165a76bfe66f
#
_cell.length_a   1.000
_cell.length_b   1.000
_cell.length_c   1.000
_cell.angle_alpha   90.00
_cell.angle_beta   90.00
_cell.angle_gamma   90.00
#
_symmetry.space_group_name_H-M   'P 1'
#
loop_
_entity.id
_entity.type
_entity.pdbx_description
1 polymer ?
#
loop_
_entity_poly.entity_id
_entity_poly.type
_entity_poly.pdbx_seq_one_letter_code
_entity_poly.pdbx_strand_id
1 'polypeptide(L)'
;ETVIGEALQEIFDQGIVKRDELFITSKLWNSNHAPEHVEAALRKTLQDLRLDYVDLYLIHWPVAFRYGVKFPSGIEEFVSLEELPLTETWKAMELLVPKGLCKHIGVSNFSEKKLRDLMAIATIKPEMNQIELHPYLQQNELVAFCQDNDIHVTAYAPLGSHRLINDEKGLTHEPIILAIAKKHLCTPAQVLLAWGMKRKEVVIPKSV
;
A
#
# COMPACT_ATOMS: atom_id res chain seq x y z
N GLU A 1 10.27 8.68 -6.46
CA GLU A 1 10.61 7.41 -7.13
C GLU A 1 11.96 7.48 -7.83
N THR A 2 12.35 8.60 -8.46
CA THR A 2 13.61 8.74 -9.22
C THR A 2 14.85 8.34 -8.41
N VAL A 3 14.99 8.86 -7.18
CA VAL A 3 16.13 8.52 -6.29
C VAL A 3 16.16 7.01 -5.95
N ILE A 4 14.98 6.41 -5.79
CA ILE A 4 14.86 4.95 -5.57
C ILE A 4 15.32 4.20 -6.82
N GLY A 5 14.94 4.66 -8.00
CA GLY A 5 15.34 4.08 -9.28
C GLY A 5 16.86 4.13 -9.48
N GLU A 6 17.51 5.23 -9.09
CA GLU A 6 18.97 5.36 -9.11
C GLU A 6 19.63 4.34 -8.17
N ALA A 7 19.14 4.23 -6.94
CA ALA A 7 19.65 3.27 -5.97
C ALA A 7 19.44 1.80 -6.42
N LEU A 8 18.25 1.49 -7.00
CA LEU A 8 17.97 0.16 -7.55
C LEU A 8 18.95 -0.20 -8.67
N GLN A 9 19.19 0.73 -9.60
CA GLN A 9 20.14 0.49 -10.69
C GLN A 9 21.55 0.23 -10.15
N GLU A 10 21.98 1.03 -9.17
CA GLU A 10 23.30 0.86 -8.57
C GLU A 10 23.48 -0.53 -7.94
N ILE A 11 22.50 -1.01 -7.15
CA ILE A 11 22.61 -2.33 -6.51
C ILE A 11 22.51 -3.49 -7.52
N PHE A 12 21.78 -3.30 -8.63
CA PHE A 12 21.72 -4.29 -9.71
C PHE A 12 23.06 -4.34 -10.47
N ASP A 13 23.64 -3.19 -10.82
CA ASP A 13 24.93 -3.11 -11.52
C ASP A 13 26.08 -3.67 -10.69
N GLN A 14 26.02 -3.52 -9.36
CA GLN A 14 26.99 -4.13 -8.43
C GLN A 14 26.73 -5.62 -8.17
N GLY A 15 25.65 -6.19 -8.70
CA GLY A 15 25.29 -7.60 -8.49
C GLY A 15 24.93 -7.95 -7.04
N ILE A 16 24.54 -6.95 -6.23
CA ILE A 16 24.17 -7.15 -4.82
C ILE A 16 22.86 -7.93 -4.74
N VAL A 17 21.90 -7.62 -5.63
CA VAL A 17 20.59 -8.27 -5.71
C VAL A 17 20.11 -8.24 -7.16
N LYS A 18 19.32 -9.22 -7.58
CA LYS A 18 18.65 -9.23 -8.88
C LYS A 18 17.26 -8.66 -8.78
N ARG A 19 16.72 -8.17 -9.92
CA ARG A 19 15.35 -7.60 -9.97
C ARG A 19 14.29 -8.60 -9.49
N ASP A 20 14.42 -9.88 -9.82
CA ASP A 20 13.49 -10.95 -9.46
C ASP A 20 13.56 -11.40 -7.99
N GLU A 21 14.60 -10.97 -7.27
CA GLU A 21 14.73 -11.19 -5.83
C GLU A 21 14.05 -10.08 -4.99
N LEU A 22 13.54 -9.01 -5.65
CA LEU A 22 12.86 -7.91 -5.01
C LEU A 22 11.36 -7.92 -5.33
N PHE A 23 10.54 -7.67 -4.30
CA PHE A 23 9.11 -7.43 -4.45
C PHE A 23 8.84 -5.93 -4.30
N ILE A 24 8.60 -5.25 -5.43
CA ILE A 24 8.45 -3.79 -5.49
C ILE A 24 6.98 -3.44 -5.65
N THR A 25 6.48 -2.60 -4.74
CA THR A 25 5.11 -2.09 -4.74
C THR A 25 5.10 -0.59 -5.00
N SER A 26 4.25 -0.13 -5.91
CA SER A 26 3.90 1.28 -6.06
C SER A 26 2.39 1.48 -6.08
N LYS A 27 1.93 2.73 -6.16
CA LYS A 27 0.52 3.09 -6.02
C LYS A 27 0.08 4.13 -7.03
N LEU A 28 -1.12 3.92 -7.55
CA LEU A 28 -1.85 4.90 -8.36
C LEU A 28 -2.32 6.04 -7.48
N TRP A 29 -1.86 7.27 -7.76
CA TRP A 29 -2.30 8.44 -7.01
C TRP A 29 -3.72 8.86 -7.38
N ASN A 30 -4.39 9.51 -6.45
CA ASN A 30 -5.81 9.85 -6.52
C ASN A 30 -6.22 10.69 -7.73
N SER A 31 -5.32 11.51 -8.27
CA SER A 31 -5.61 12.31 -9.47
C SER A 31 -5.51 11.53 -10.79
N ASN A 32 -5.10 10.27 -10.74
CA ASN A 32 -4.93 9.43 -11.92
C ASN A 32 -5.97 8.28 -12.01
N HIS A 33 -7.06 8.38 -11.28
CA HIS A 33 -8.08 7.32 -11.23
C HIS A 33 -8.90 7.18 -12.51
N ALA A 34 -9.01 8.24 -13.33
CA ALA A 34 -9.70 8.12 -14.62
C ALA A 34 -8.99 7.09 -15.51
N PRO A 35 -9.73 6.17 -16.17
CA PRO A 35 -9.16 5.02 -16.88
C PRO A 35 -8.05 5.38 -17.86
N GLU A 36 -8.18 6.51 -18.55
CA GLU A 36 -7.19 7.02 -19.51
C GLU A 36 -5.86 7.44 -18.88
N HIS A 37 -5.82 7.66 -17.56
CA HIS A 37 -4.62 8.09 -16.86
C HIS A 37 -3.88 6.95 -16.14
N VAL A 38 -4.55 5.82 -15.87
CA VAL A 38 -4.03 4.71 -15.06
C VAL A 38 -2.72 4.14 -15.63
N GLU A 39 -2.73 3.79 -16.92
CA GLU A 39 -1.54 3.22 -17.56
C GLU A 39 -0.41 4.24 -17.66
N ALA A 40 -0.70 5.48 -18.04
CA ALA A 40 0.29 6.55 -18.14
C ALA A 40 0.97 6.81 -16.78
N ALA A 41 0.20 6.76 -15.67
CA ALA A 41 0.73 6.91 -14.32
C ALA A 41 1.70 5.78 -13.97
N LEU A 42 1.35 4.51 -14.25
CA LEU A 42 2.26 3.40 -14.00
C LEU A 42 3.50 3.46 -14.87
N ARG A 43 3.37 3.79 -16.17
CA ARG A 43 4.55 3.97 -17.03
C ARG A 43 5.50 5.05 -16.54
N LYS A 44 4.95 6.15 -16.01
CA LYS A 44 5.75 7.20 -15.36
C LYS A 44 6.49 6.67 -14.12
N THR A 45 5.79 5.92 -13.27
CA THR A 45 6.40 5.23 -12.10
C THR A 45 7.53 4.30 -12.54
N LEU A 46 7.32 3.47 -13.56
CA LEU A 46 8.33 2.55 -14.07
C LEU A 46 9.55 3.30 -14.63
N GLN A 47 9.32 4.39 -15.36
CA GLN A 47 10.39 5.26 -15.84
C GLN A 47 11.21 5.83 -14.68
N ASP A 48 10.55 6.35 -13.64
CA ASP A 48 11.22 6.93 -12.48
C ASP A 48 12.00 5.90 -11.66
N LEU A 49 11.47 4.68 -11.55
CA LEU A 49 12.11 3.55 -10.87
C LEU A 49 13.17 2.85 -11.74
N ARG A 50 13.23 3.16 -13.04
CA ARG A 50 14.10 2.48 -14.05
C ARG A 50 13.84 0.98 -14.11
N LEU A 51 12.56 0.59 -14.10
CA LEU A 51 12.09 -0.79 -14.10
C LEU A 51 11.15 -1.05 -15.27
N ASP A 52 11.10 -2.31 -15.72
CA ASP A 52 10.16 -2.76 -16.75
C ASP A 52 8.78 -3.08 -16.14
N TYR A 53 8.73 -3.49 -14.88
CA TYR A 53 7.51 -3.83 -14.15
C TYR A 53 7.65 -3.56 -12.65
N VAL A 54 6.51 -3.40 -11.97
CA VAL A 54 6.40 -3.54 -10.51
C VAL A 54 5.76 -4.89 -10.17
N ASP A 55 6.04 -5.44 -8.99
CA ASP A 55 5.41 -6.69 -8.57
C ASP A 55 3.96 -6.46 -8.17
N LEU A 56 3.66 -5.35 -7.52
CA LEU A 56 2.31 -5.00 -7.07
C LEU A 56 2.00 -3.53 -7.33
N TYR A 57 0.84 -3.25 -7.93
CA TYR A 57 0.35 -1.89 -8.11
C TYR A 57 -1.00 -1.71 -7.41
N LEU A 58 -1.13 -0.67 -6.59
CA LEU A 58 -2.29 -0.45 -5.72
C LEU A 58 -3.02 0.84 -6.07
N ILE A 59 -4.36 0.84 -6.00
CA ILE A 59 -5.11 2.10 -5.85
C ILE A 59 -4.79 2.67 -4.47
N HIS A 60 -4.24 3.89 -4.38
CA HIS A 60 -3.71 4.44 -3.12
C HIS A 60 -4.80 4.74 -2.09
N TRP A 61 -5.90 5.37 -2.52
CA TRP A 61 -7.07 5.67 -1.70
C TRP A 61 -8.35 5.46 -2.51
N PRO A 62 -9.46 5.07 -1.89
CA PRO A 62 -10.76 4.97 -2.58
C PRO A 62 -11.42 6.33 -2.80
N VAL A 63 -10.66 7.33 -3.24
CA VAL A 63 -11.07 8.71 -3.44
C VAL A 63 -10.36 9.26 -4.67
N ALA A 64 -11.09 9.87 -5.59
CA ALA A 64 -10.53 10.47 -6.79
C ALA A 64 -10.43 11.99 -6.68
N PHE A 65 -9.37 12.56 -7.25
CA PHE A 65 -9.16 13.99 -7.41
C PHE A 65 -9.24 14.38 -8.89
N ARG A 66 -9.51 15.64 -9.18
CA ARG A 66 -9.36 16.17 -10.53
C ARG A 66 -7.94 15.93 -11.04
N TYR A 67 -7.82 15.63 -12.32
CA TYR A 67 -6.50 15.35 -12.93
C TYR A 67 -5.54 16.53 -12.73
N GLY A 68 -4.29 16.20 -12.36
CA GLY A 68 -3.24 17.18 -12.05
C GLY A 68 -3.26 17.72 -10.62
N VAL A 69 -4.32 17.50 -9.85
CA VAL A 69 -4.38 17.91 -8.44
C VAL A 69 -3.55 16.94 -7.60
N LYS A 70 -2.53 17.46 -6.91
CA LYS A 70 -1.69 16.65 -6.03
C LYS A 70 -2.28 16.52 -4.62
N PHE A 71 -2.72 17.62 -4.06
CA PHE A 71 -3.44 17.69 -2.79
C PHE A 71 -4.56 18.70 -2.94
N PRO A 72 -5.84 18.29 -2.76
CA PRO A 72 -6.98 19.17 -2.96
C PRO A 72 -7.02 20.27 -1.89
N SER A 73 -7.34 21.47 -2.30
CA SER A 73 -7.54 22.66 -1.46
C SER A 73 -9.02 22.95 -1.21
N GLY A 74 -9.91 22.40 -2.01
CA GLY A 74 -11.36 22.56 -1.92
C GLY A 74 -12.12 21.34 -2.41
N ILE A 75 -13.43 21.32 -2.12
CA ILE A 75 -14.31 20.18 -2.44
C ILE A 75 -14.47 19.98 -3.96
N GLU A 76 -14.34 21.05 -4.73
CA GLU A 76 -14.44 21.05 -6.19
C GLU A 76 -13.31 20.28 -6.89
N GLU A 77 -12.21 20.06 -6.17
CA GLU A 77 -11.06 19.29 -6.67
C GLU A 77 -11.23 17.77 -6.45
N PHE A 78 -12.28 17.37 -5.73
CA PHE A 78 -12.66 15.95 -5.63
C PHE A 78 -13.56 15.54 -6.80
N VAL A 79 -13.46 14.28 -7.19
CA VAL A 79 -14.36 13.64 -8.15
C VAL A 79 -15.25 12.69 -7.38
N SER A 80 -16.57 12.78 -7.54
CA SER A 80 -17.50 11.91 -6.86
C SER A 80 -17.44 10.49 -7.40
N LEU A 81 -17.86 9.50 -6.59
CA LEU A 81 -17.96 8.11 -7.04
C LEU A 81 -19.10 7.88 -8.05
N GLU A 82 -20.01 8.84 -8.20
CA GLU A 82 -21.05 8.85 -9.26
C GLU A 82 -20.43 9.28 -10.61
N GLU A 83 -19.55 10.27 -10.59
CA GLU A 83 -18.84 10.75 -11.78
C GLU A 83 -17.75 9.77 -12.21
N LEU A 84 -17.00 9.20 -11.26
CA LEU A 84 -15.92 8.25 -11.50
C LEU A 84 -16.02 7.08 -10.51
N PRO A 85 -16.78 6.04 -10.83
CA PRO A 85 -16.87 4.85 -10.00
C PRO A 85 -15.51 4.13 -9.88
N LEU A 86 -15.18 3.65 -8.69
CA LEU A 86 -13.94 2.88 -8.46
C LEU A 86 -13.84 1.63 -9.35
N THR A 87 -14.98 1.11 -9.80
CA THR A 87 -15.04 -0.03 -10.73
C THR A 87 -14.43 0.29 -12.08
N GLU A 88 -14.55 1.52 -12.57
CA GLU A 88 -13.92 1.94 -13.84
C GLU A 88 -12.40 2.06 -13.69
N THR A 89 -11.94 2.63 -12.56
CA THR A 89 -10.51 2.65 -12.23
C THR A 89 -9.97 1.22 -12.14
N TRP A 90 -10.73 0.29 -11.50
CA TRP A 90 -10.30 -1.09 -11.34
C TRP A 90 -10.16 -1.83 -12.68
N LYS A 91 -11.12 -1.69 -13.58
CA LYS A 91 -11.03 -2.24 -14.94
C LYS A 91 -9.76 -1.79 -15.68
N ALA A 92 -9.39 -0.51 -15.51
CA ALA A 92 -8.14 -0.01 -16.08
C ALA A 92 -6.90 -0.60 -15.39
N MET A 93 -6.94 -0.84 -14.07
CA MET A 93 -5.88 -1.56 -13.35
C MET A 93 -5.72 -2.99 -13.85
N GLU A 94 -6.81 -3.71 -14.08
CA GLU A 94 -6.79 -5.09 -14.61
C GLU A 94 -6.06 -5.19 -15.96
N LEU A 95 -6.17 -4.17 -16.81
CA LEU A 95 -5.50 -4.13 -18.11
C LEU A 95 -3.98 -4.00 -18.04
N LEU A 96 -3.42 -3.60 -16.89
CA LEU A 96 -1.98 -3.46 -16.68
C LEU A 96 -1.28 -4.82 -16.59
N VAL A 97 -1.97 -5.83 -16.04
CA VAL A 97 -1.42 -7.18 -15.82
C VAL A 97 -1.06 -7.87 -17.14
N PRO A 98 -1.98 -8.04 -18.11
CA PRO A 98 -1.64 -8.68 -19.39
C PRO A 98 -0.65 -7.88 -20.23
N LYS A 99 -0.47 -6.58 -19.94
CA LYS A 99 0.58 -5.75 -20.56
C LYS A 99 1.95 -5.96 -19.94
N GLY A 100 2.07 -6.75 -18.86
CA GLY A 100 3.31 -7.01 -18.15
C GLY A 100 3.87 -5.80 -17.37
N LEU A 101 3.06 -4.75 -17.15
CA LEU A 101 3.50 -3.55 -16.42
C LEU A 101 3.48 -3.77 -14.90
N CYS A 102 2.65 -4.67 -14.42
CA CYS A 102 2.67 -5.18 -13.05
C CYS A 102 2.29 -6.66 -13.04
N LYS A 103 2.75 -7.39 -12.01
CA LYS A 103 2.39 -8.81 -11.84
C LYS A 103 1.06 -8.96 -11.11
N HIS A 104 0.85 -8.16 -10.09
CA HIS A 104 -0.28 -8.20 -9.17
C HIS A 104 -0.91 -6.83 -9.05
N ILE A 105 -2.22 -6.78 -8.75
CA ILE A 105 -2.95 -5.55 -8.49
C ILE A 105 -3.71 -5.65 -7.16
N GLY A 106 -3.89 -4.51 -6.51
CA GLY A 106 -4.61 -4.44 -5.24
C GLY A 106 -5.05 -3.02 -4.92
N VAL A 107 -5.42 -2.84 -3.68
CA VAL A 107 -5.97 -1.58 -3.18
C VAL A 107 -5.30 -1.15 -1.88
N SER A 108 -5.52 0.10 -1.49
CA SER A 108 -5.08 0.61 -0.20
C SER A 108 -6.18 1.49 0.41
N ASN A 109 -6.36 1.37 1.72
CA ASN A 109 -7.36 2.12 2.49
C ASN A 109 -8.83 1.81 2.13
N PHE A 110 -9.10 0.61 1.62
CA PHE A 110 -10.45 0.17 1.32
C PHE A 110 -11.13 -0.44 2.56
N SER A 111 -12.38 -0.05 2.78
CA SER A 111 -13.24 -0.71 3.77
C SER A 111 -13.78 -2.03 3.22
N GLU A 112 -14.30 -2.88 4.11
CA GLU A 112 -14.96 -4.13 3.73
C GLU A 112 -16.04 -3.90 2.67
N LYS A 113 -16.91 -2.89 2.87
CA LYS A 113 -17.96 -2.57 1.89
C LYS A 113 -17.38 -2.30 0.50
N LYS A 114 -16.35 -1.46 0.41
CA LYS A 114 -15.70 -1.14 -0.88
C LYS A 114 -15.03 -2.35 -1.52
N LEU A 115 -14.45 -3.24 -0.70
CA LEU A 115 -13.89 -4.50 -1.20
C LEU A 115 -14.98 -5.42 -1.76
N ARG A 116 -16.12 -5.56 -1.08
CA ARG A 116 -17.26 -6.35 -1.55
C ARG A 116 -17.80 -5.81 -2.88
N ASP A 117 -18.01 -4.49 -2.95
CA ASP A 117 -18.51 -3.82 -4.16
C ASP A 117 -17.53 -4.05 -5.33
N LEU A 118 -16.22 -3.96 -5.08
CA LEU A 118 -15.18 -4.17 -6.09
C LEU A 118 -15.11 -5.63 -6.55
N MET A 119 -15.08 -6.58 -5.62
CA MET A 119 -15.00 -8.00 -5.92
C MET A 119 -16.21 -8.52 -6.68
N ALA A 120 -17.38 -7.88 -6.53
CA ALA A 120 -18.60 -8.27 -7.26
C ALA A 120 -18.48 -8.08 -8.77
N ILE A 121 -17.55 -7.22 -9.25
CA ILE A 121 -17.40 -6.91 -10.67
C ILE A 121 -15.99 -7.24 -11.21
N ALA A 122 -15.03 -7.50 -10.32
CA ALA A 122 -13.65 -7.73 -10.70
C ALA A 122 -13.47 -9.04 -11.47
N THR A 123 -12.76 -8.99 -12.58
CA THR A 123 -12.25 -10.17 -13.30
C THR A 123 -10.98 -10.68 -12.62
N ILE A 124 -10.09 -9.76 -12.25
CA ILE A 124 -8.91 -10.02 -11.40
C ILE A 124 -9.24 -9.46 -10.02
N LYS A 125 -9.36 -10.34 -9.02
CA LYS A 125 -9.63 -9.89 -7.64
C LYS A 125 -8.45 -9.08 -7.08
N PRO A 126 -8.70 -8.11 -6.18
CA PRO A 126 -7.60 -7.44 -5.49
C PRO A 126 -6.85 -8.45 -4.61
N GLU A 127 -5.53 -8.55 -4.81
CA GLU A 127 -4.70 -9.50 -4.06
C GLU A 127 -4.19 -8.92 -2.74
N MET A 128 -4.28 -7.60 -2.57
CA MET A 128 -3.77 -6.87 -1.40
C MET A 128 -4.72 -5.74 -1.02
N ASN A 129 -4.92 -5.55 0.30
CA ASN A 129 -5.40 -4.31 0.89
C ASN A 129 -4.34 -3.76 1.85
N GLN A 130 -3.69 -2.65 1.49
CA GLN A 130 -2.73 -1.99 2.35
C GLN A 130 -3.44 -0.96 3.22
N ILE A 131 -3.39 -1.12 4.55
CA ILE A 131 -4.14 -0.30 5.52
C ILE A 131 -3.25 0.15 6.67
N GLU A 132 -3.62 1.24 7.37
CA GLU A 132 -3.01 1.56 8.66
C GLU A 132 -3.34 0.48 9.67
N LEU A 133 -2.32 -0.12 10.28
CA LEU A 133 -2.53 -1.22 11.20
C LEU A 133 -1.40 -1.31 12.22
N HIS A 134 -1.77 -1.26 13.49
CA HIS A 134 -0.89 -1.32 14.65
C HIS A 134 -1.75 -1.64 15.90
N PRO A 135 -1.17 -1.92 17.09
CA PRO A 135 -1.93 -2.29 18.29
C PRO A 135 -3.05 -1.32 18.71
N TYR A 136 -2.93 0.00 18.41
CA TYR A 136 -3.99 0.97 18.66
C TYR A 136 -5.06 1.03 17.58
N LEU A 137 -4.81 0.45 16.41
CA LEU A 137 -5.75 0.36 15.29
C LEU A 137 -5.69 -1.04 14.68
N GLN A 138 -6.32 -2.00 15.32
CA GLN A 138 -6.19 -3.42 15.00
C GLN A 138 -7.03 -3.88 13.81
N GLN A 139 -8.10 -3.18 13.47
CA GLN A 139 -9.00 -3.45 12.35
C GLN A 139 -9.37 -4.95 12.19
N ASN A 140 -9.68 -5.63 13.29
CA ASN A 140 -9.83 -7.09 13.34
C ASN A 140 -10.87 -7.63 12.33
N GLU A 141 -12.01 -6.96 12.20
CA GLU A 141 -13.08 -7.36 11.27
C GLU A 141 -12.63 -7.25 9.81
N LEU A 142 -11.99 -6.13 9.45
CA LEU A 142 -11.48 -5.92 8.10
C LEU A 142 -10.35 -6.91 7.75
N VAL A 143 -9.45 -7.17 8.71
CA VAL A 143 -8.35 -8.14 8.52
C VAL A 143 -8.93 -9.55 8.33
N ALA A 144 -9.88 -9.97 9.18
CA ALA A 144 -10.54 -11.26 9.03
C ALA A 144 -11.25 -11.37 7.67
N PHE A 145 -12.01 -10.33 7.29
CA PHE A 145 -12.66 -10.29 5.99
C PHE A 145 -11.66 -10.46 4.82
N CYS A 146 -10.54 -9.75 4.86
CA CYS A 146 -9.50 -9.87 3.84
C CYS A 146 -8.96 -11.32 3.79
N GLN A 147 -8.59 -11.89 4.94
CA GLN A 147 -8.05 -13.24 5.03
C GLN A 147 -9.04 -14.32 4.54
N ASP A 148 -10.34 -14.18 4.87
CA ASP A 148 -11.39 -15.10 4.45
C ASP A 148 -11.66 -15.06 2.92
N ASN A 149 -11.21 -13.99 2.25
CA ASN A 149 -11.37 -13.79 0.81
C ASN A 149 -10.06 -13.89 0.02
N ASP A 150 -8.98 -14.42 0.63
CA ASP A 150 -7.65 -14.55 0.04
C ASP A 150 -7.03 -13.21 -0.38
N ILE A 151 -7.37 -12.12 0.34
CA ILE A 151 -6.78 -10.80 0.17
C ILE A 151 -5.68 -10.64 1.23
N HIS A 152 -4.44 -10.48 0.81
CA HIS A 152 -3.35 -10.18 1.73
C HIS A 152 -3.51 -8.81 2.36
N VAL A 153 -3.00 -8.65 3.57
CA VAL A 153 -3.01 -7.38 4.29
C VAL A 153 -1.59 -6.87 4.49
N THR A 154 -1.34 -5.64 4.05
CA THR A 154 -0.11 -4.92 4.39
C THR A 154 -0.42 -3.84 5.42
N ALA A 155 0.29 -3.88 6.54
CA ALA A 155 0.22 -2.88 7.60
C ALA A 155 1.18 -1.74 7.30
N TYR A 156 0.67 -0.56 6.91
CA TYR A 156 1.49 0.65 6.96
C TYR A 156 1.41 1.28 8.36
N ALA A 157 2.40 2.10 8.69
CA ALA A 157 2.58 2.65 10.04
C ALA A 157 2.55 1.59 11.17
N PRO A 158 3.23 0.43 11.03
CA PRO A 158 3.14 -0.66 12.01
C PRO A 158 3.72 -0.29 13.38
N LEU A 159 4.51 0.78 13.47
CA LEU A 159 5.06 1.33 14.71
C LEU A 159 4.18 2.46 15.30
N GLY A 160 3.02 2.72 14.70
CA GLY A 160 2.18 3.88 14.93
C GLY A 160 2.40 4.97 13.87
N SER A 161 1.41 5.84 13.68
CA SER A 161 1.53 6.98 12.77
C SER A 161 2.56 7.99 13.30
N HIS A 162 3.03 8.90 12.44
CA HIS A 162 4.03 9.92 12.80
C HIS A 162 3.67 10.72 14.08
N ARG A 163 2.38 10.89 14.35
CA ARG A 163 1.88 11.53 15.58
C ARG A 163 2.12 10.68 16.83
N LEU A 164 2.14 9.35 16.68
CA LEU A 164 2.33 8.40 17.77
C LEU A 164 3.80 7.98 17.97
N ILE A 165 4.67 8.19 16.97
CA ILE A 165 6.09 7.79 17.06
C ILE A 165 6.90 8.81 17.84
N ASN A 166 6.59 10.10 17.71
CA ASN A 166 7.34 11.20 18.32
C ASN A 166 6.76 11.67 19.66
N ASP A 167 5.73 11.03 20.18
CA ASP A 167 5.14 11.29 21.49
C ASP A 167 5.76 10.34 22.51
N GLU A 168 6.11 10.84 23.71
CA GLU A 168 6.50 10.00 24.86
C GLU A 168 5.41 8.95 25.21
N LYS A 169 4.18 9.15 24.73
CA LYS A 169 3.03 8.23 24.80
C LYS A 169 2.88 7.35 23.57
N GLY A 170 3.86 7.33 22.66
CA GLY A 170 3.80 6.51 21.46
C GLY A 170 3.92 5.01 21.73
N LEU A 171 3.50 4.20 20.77
CA LEU A 171 3.48 2.73 20.89
C LEU A 171 4.80 2.12 21.34
N THR A 172 5.93 2.68 20.93
CA THR A 172 7.26 2.21 21.32
C THR A 172 7.59 2.47 22.79
N HIS A 173 6.82 3.33 23.47
CA HIS A 173 6.98 3.69 24.89
C HIS A 173 5.91 3.04 25.78
N GLU A 174 4.99 2.28 25.19
CA GLU A 174 3.96 1.57 25.96
C GLU A 174 4.57 0.60 26.97
N PRO A 175 4.17 0.65 28.26
CA PRO A 175 4.75 -0.18 29.32
C PRO A 175 4.72 -1.68 28.99
N ILE A 176 3.66 -2.17 28.36
CA ILE A 176 3.53 -3.57 27.96
C ILE A 176 4.51 -3.93 26.84
N ILE A 177 4.72 -3.04 25.88
CA ILE A 177 5.67 -3.24 24.78
C ILE A 177 7.09 -3.23 25.31
N LEU A 178 7.42 -2.30 26.20
CA LEU A 178 8.72 -2.23 26.88
C LEU A 178 9.00 -3.48 27.72
N ALA A 179 8.00 -3.99 28.45
CA ALA A 179 8.13 -5.21 29.24
C ALA A 179 8.39 -6.45 28.37
N ILE A 180 7.68 -6.57 27.24
CA ILE A 180 7.89 -7.67 26.28
C ILE A 180 9.29 -7.54 25.66
N ALA A 181 9.67 -6.35 25.20
CA ALA A 181 10.98 -6.09 24.62
C ALA A 181 12.12 -6.49 25.57
N LYS A 182 12.02 -6.09 26.83
CA LYS A 182 12.98 -6.46 27.89
C LYS A 182 13.03 -7.98 28.11
N LYS A 183 11.86 -8.64 28.19
CA LYS A 183 11.76 -10.11 28.38
C LYS A 183 12.43 -10.88 27.25
N HIS A 184 12.29 -10.41 26.00
CA HIS A 184 12.79 -11.08 24.82
C HIS A 184 14.12 -10.54 24.30
N LEU A 185 14.76 -9.61 25.01
CA LEU A 185 16.04 -9.00 24.64
C LEU A 185 16.02 -8.39 23.23
N CYS A 186 14.93 -7.72 22.88
CA CYS A 186 14.75 -7.07 21.61
C CYS A 186 14.25 -5.63 21.76
N THR A 187 14.15 -4.87 20.68
CA THR A 187 13.65 -3.50 20.70
C THR A 187 12.12 -3.43 20.73
N PRO A 188 11.52 -2.36 21.26
CA PRO A 188 10.07 -2.14 21.16
C PRO A 188 9.54 -2.20 19.72
N ALA A 189 10.29 -1.66 18.76
CA ALA A 189 9.95 -1.72 17.34
C ALA A 189 9.88 -3.17 16.84
N GLN A 190 10.84 -4.01 17.22
CA GLN A 190 10.81 -5.44 16.86
C GLN A 190 9.59 -6.16 17.46
N VAL A 191 9.15 -5.82 18.67
CA VAL A 191 7.91 -6.36 19.26
C VAL A 191 6.70 -5.99 18.43
N LEU A 192 6.58 -4.71 18.01
CA LEU A 192 5.47 -4.22 17.20
C LEU A 192 5.43 -4.88 15.82
N LEU A 193 6.58 -5.03 15.16
CA LEU A 193 6.68 -5.72 13.87
C LEU A 193 6.32 -7.20 14.01
N ALA A 194 6.82 -7.88 15.05
CA ALA A 194 6.49 -9.28 15.32
C ALA A 194 5.00 -9.48 15.61
N TRP A 195 4.34 -8.49 16.25
CA TRP A 195 2.89 -8.52 16.48
C TRP A 195 2.10 -8.57 15.16
N GLY A 196 2.43 -7.70 14.18
CA GLY A 196 1.79 -7.72 12.87
C GLY A 196 2.08 -9.02 12.10
N MET A 197 3.34 -9.46 12.08
CA MET A 197 3.74 -10.71 11.41
C MET A 197 3.02 -11.94 12.01
N LYS A 198 2.81 -11.96 13.35
CA LYS A 198 2.06 -13.04 14.02
C LYS A 198 0.59 -13.08 13.56
N ARG A 199 0.04 -11.97 13.13
CA ARG A 199 -1.31 -11.84 12.57
C ARG A 199 -1.37 -12.14 11.06
N LYS A 200 -0.25 -12.61 10.47
CA LYS A 200 -0.08 -12.89 9.04
C LYS A 200 -0.18 -11.63 8.16
N GLU A 201 0.22 -10.50 8.69
CA GLU A 201 0.26 -9.22 7.98
C GLU A 201 1.68 -8.96 7.45
N VAL A 202 1.78 -8.37 6.28
CA VAL A 202 3.03 -7.79 5.79
C VAL A 202 3.24 -6.45 6.49
N VAL A 203 4.40 -6.21 7.06
CA VAL A 203 4.69 -4.97 7.79
C VAL A 203 5.70 -4.12 7.02
N ILE A 204 5.38 -2.83 6.84
CA ILE A 204 6.23 -1.88 6.10
C ILE A 204 6.59 -0.67 6.99
N PRO A 205 7.55 -0.83 7.93
CA PRO A 205 7.99 0.28 8.75
C PRO A 205 8.73 1.32 7.89
N LYS A 206 8.53 2.62 8.19
CA LYS A 206 9.35 3.67 7.59
C LYS A 206 10.72 3.69 8.27
N SER A 207 11.78 3.65 7.45
CA SER A 207 13.15 3.97 7.86
C SER A 207 13.49 5.43 7.55
N VAL A 208 14.36 6.04 8.33
CA VAL A 208 14.91 7.41 8.17
C VAL A 208 16.42 7.35 8.32
#